data_9f5fc486091b29dec7075dd660ac84a1
#
_entry.id   9f5fc486091b29dec7075dd660ac84a1
#
_cell.length_a   1.000
_cell.length_b   1.000
_cell.length_c   1.000
_cell.angle_alpha   90.00
_cell.angle_beta   90.00
_cell.angle_gamma   90.00
#
_symmetry.space_group_name_H-M   'P 1'
#
loop_
_entity.id
_entity.type
_entity.pdbx_description
1 polymer ?
#
loop_
_entity_poly.entity_id
_entity_poly.type
_entity_poly.pdbx_seq_one_letter_code
_entity_poly.pdbx_strand_id
1 'polypeptide(L)'
;MVSVVKNIAILIMTSSLGFAMALIGLVILTSSIGGTTQVAACVLANHPAQSMTNLTSTTTTTAPTSNSNCGAAAPATLPSSPVVGNGLPTSYAVPADATVAETVAITYALAQLGKPYLWGGVGPTAFDCSGLTMMAWGQAGVTLLHYTGDQINEGTPVSSYADISPGDLVLVPGSDGTVANPGHVGLYIGDGLVESAVDVQYGVIVQPYSYFVSGGLSGIRHVG
;
A
#
# COMPACT_ATOMS: atom_id res chain seq x y z
N MET A 1 -63.02 -3.96 23.17
CA MET A 1 -63.24 -4.90 22.09
C MET A 1 -61.92 -5.57 21.76
N VAL A 2 -61.87 -6.78 22.16
CA VAL A 2 -61.15 -7.96 21.72
C VAL A 2 -59.65 -7.79 21.30
N SER A 3 -58.86 -8.22 22.26
CA SER A 3 -57.45 -8.65 22.18
C SER A 3 -57.29 -9.86 21.26
N VAL A 4 -56.20 -9.90 20.45
CA VAL A 4 -55.69 -11.14 19.89
C VAL A 4 -54.19 -11.19 20.12
N VAL A 5 -53.84 -11.93 21.16
CA VAL A 5 -52.48 -12.40 21.43
C VAL A 5 -52.23 -13.62 20.57
N LYS A 6 -51.20 -13.63 19.74
CA LYS A 6 -50.71 -14.84 19.07
C LYS A 6 -49.36 -15.25 19.65
N ASN A 7 -49.44 -16.37 20.38
CA ASN A 7 -48.30 -17.12 20.89
C ASN A 7 -47.47 -17.70 19.74
N ILE A 8 -46.17 -17.49 19.79
CA ILE A 8 -45.21 -18.25 18.99
C ILE A 8 -44.50 -19.19 19.96
N ALA A 9 -44.78 -20.48 19.78
CA ALA A 9 -44.12 -21.55 20.52
C ALA A 9 -42.72 -21.79 19.99
N ILE A 10 -41.73 -21.74 20.87
CA ILE A 10 -40.34 -22.13 20.61
C ILE A 10 -40.29 -23.65 20.75
N LEU A 11 -40.02 -24.34 19.65
CA LEU A 11 -39.78 -25.79 19.62
C LEU A 11 -38.27 -26.04 19.82
N ILE A 12 -37.91 -26.45 21.04
CA ILE A 12 -36.57 -26.95 21.34
C ILE A 12 -36.56 -28.43 21.01
N MET A 13 -35.85 -28.80 19.96
CA MET A 13 -35.51 -30.22 19.70
C MET A 13 -34.11 -30.53 20.23
N THR A 14 -34.09 -31.23 21.37
CA THR A 14 -32.94 -31.98 21.84
C THR A 14 -32.91 -33.32 21.14
N SER A 15 -31.85 -33.64 20.41
CA SER A 15 -31.52 -35.02 20.08
C SER A 15 -30.06 -35.30 20.31
N SER A 16 -29.87 -36.14 21.31
CA SER A 16 -28.61 -36.74 21.70
C SER A 16 -28.28 -37.91 20.78
N LEU A 17 -26.99 -38.27 20.80
CA LEU A 17 -26.31 -39.51 20.37
C LEU A 17 -25.72 -39.52 18.95
N GLY A 18 -24.41 -39.75 18.97
CA GLY A 18 -23.66 -40.26 17.84
C GLY A 18 -22.16 -39.99 17.90
N PHE A 19 -21.48 -40.64 18.85
CA PHE A 19 -20.00 -40.76 18.82
C PHE A 19 -19.58 -41.54 17.58
N ALA A 20 -18.86 -40.92 16.67
CA ALA A 20 -18.05 -41.61 15.68
C ALA A 20 -16.67 -40.99 15.65
N MET A 21 -15.72 -41.61 16.32
CA MET A 21 -14.30 -41.36 16.15
C MET A 21 -13.88 -41.72 14.73
N ALA A 22 -13.55 -40.72 13.93
CA ALA A 22 -12.75 -40.94 12.72
C ALA A 22 -11.34 -40.40 13.02
N LEU A 23 -10.44 -41.35 13.25
CA LEU A 23 -9.00 -41.14 13.27
C LEU A 23 -8.56 -40.74 11.85
N ILE A 24 -8.46 -39.46 11.57
CA ILE A 24 -7.78 -38.98 10.38
C ILE A 24 -6.32 -38.79 10.76
N GLY A 25 -5.49 -39.69 10.21
CA GLY A 25 -4.06 -39.67 10.39
C GLY A 25 -3.46 -38.33 9.98
N LEU A 26 -2.80 -37.68 10.93
CA LEU A 26 -1.96 -36.52 10.72
C LEU A 26 -0.70 -36.96 9.96
N VAL A 27 -0.72 -36.82 8.65
CA VAL A 27 0.51 -36.91 7.85
C VAL A 27 1.28 -35.62 8.08
N ILE A 28 2.25 -35.68 8.98
CA ILE A 28 3.22 -34.59 9.13
C ILE A 28 4.19 -34.70 7.96
N LEU A 29 3.92 -33.91 6.90
CA LEU A 29 4.93 -33.62 5.90
C LEU A 29 5.94 -32.65 6.56
N THR A 30 7.04 -33.22 7.04
CA THR A 30 8.22 -32.43 7.41
C THR A 30 8.86 -31.87 6.14
N SER A 31 8.36 -30.74 5.67
CA SER A 31 9.10 -29.92 4.72
C SER A 31 10.26 -29.30 5.48
N SER A 32 11.46 -29.65 5.10
CA SER A 32 12.71 -29.11 5.62
C SER A 32 12.71 -27.59 5.54
N ILE A 33 12.67 -26.93 6.70
CA ILE A 33 12.89 -25.49 6.84
C ILE A 33 14.39 -25.25 6.66
N GLY A 34 14.83 -25.14 5.42
CA GLY A 34 16.23 -24.87 5.05
C GLY A 34 16.43 -23.56 4.26
N GLY A 35 15.36 -22.77 4.04
CA GLY A 35 15.43 -21.63 3.12
C GLY A 35 15.34 -20.23 3.72
N THR A 36 14.99 -20.06 5.00
CA THR A 36 14.64 -18.73 5.53
C THR A 36 15.78 -17.96 6.21
N THR A 37 16.92 -18.60 6.49
CA THR A 37 18.05 -17.92 7.14
C THR A 37 19.03 -17.25 6.18
N GLN A 38 19.01 -17.59 4.88
CA GLN A 38 19.92 -16.98 3.91
C GLN A 38 19.41 -15.65 3.33
N VAL A 39 18.09 -15.42 3.30
CA VAL A 39 17.53 -14.19 2.74
C VAL A 39 17.81 -12.97 3.63
N ALA A 40 17.84 -13.15 4.95
CA ALA A 40 18.14 -12.08 5.89
C ALA A 40 19.62 -11.61 5.84
N ALA A 41 20.54 -12.50 5.50
CA ALA A 41 21.97 -12.16 5.42
C ALA A 41 22.33 -11.36 4.14
N CYS A 42 21.59 -11.55 3.05
CA CYS A 42 21.83 -10.81 1.81
C CYS A 42 21.27 -9.38 1.85
N VAL A 43 20.20 -9.13 2.61
CA VAL A 43 19.62 -7.78 2.73
C VAL A 43 20.52 -6.86 3.55
N LEU A 44 21.26 -7.39 4.52
CA LEU A 44 22.19 -6.60 5.35
C LEU A 44 23.53 -6.29 4.63
N ALA A 45 23.86 -7.01 3.56
CA ALA A 45 25.13 -6.79 2.85
C ALA A 45 25.06 -5.67 1.79
N ASN A 46 23.88 -5.22 1.39
CA ASN A 46 23.68 -4.23 0.32
C ASN A 46 23.33 -2.81 0.81
N HIS A 47 23.39 -2.53 2.10
CA HIS A 47 23.30 -1.15 2.59
C HIS A 47 24.72 -0.62 2.83
N PRO A 48 25.21 0.36 2.06
CA PRO A 48 26.43 1.04 2.40
C PRO A 48 26.20 1.87 3.65
N ALA A 49 26.74 1.39 4.77
CA ALA A 49 26.88 2.20 5.97
C ALA A 49 27.76 3.40 5.65
N GLN A 50 27.22 4.58 5.63
CA GLN A 50 28.01 5.81 5.67
C GLN A 50 28.65 5.89 7.04
N SER A 51 29.93 5.48 7.07
CA SER A 51 30.76 5.58 8.27
C SER A 51 31.39 6.95 8.32
N MET A 52 31.15 7.63 9.40
CA MET A 52 31.99 8.73 9.87
C MET A 52 33.21 8.20 10.62
N THR A 53 34.34 8.86 10.37
CA THR A 53 35.55 9.03 11.17
C THR A 53 36.61 7.93 11.19
N ASN A 54 37.77 8.38 10.70
CA ASN A 54 39.16 8.00 10.93
C ASN A 54 39.44 7.26 12.23
N LEU A 55 40.12 6.13 12.12
CA LEU A 55 41.20 5.74 13.03
C LEU A 55 42.11 4.75 12.30
N THR A 56 43.37 5.15 12.19
CA THR A 56 44.50 4.41 11.69
C THR A 56 44.75 3.13 12.47
N SER A 57 44.79 1.98 11.82
CA SER A 57 45.57 0.84 12.29
C SER A 57 45.84 -0.15 11.15
N THR A 58 47.10 -0.26 10.85
CA THR A 58 47.73 -1.22 9.94
C THR A 58 47.59 -2.64 10.53
N THR A 59 46.87 -3.51 9.81
CA THR A 59 47.09 -4.95 9.99
C THR A 59 46.83 -5.66 8.67
N THR A 60 47.90 -6.19 8.11
CA THR A 60 47.92 -7.05 6.93
C THR A 60 47.20 -8.35 7.25
N THR A 61 46.04 -8.59 6.64
CA THR A 61 45.41 -9.92 6.67
C THR A 61 44.95 -10.26 5.26
N THR A 62 45.55 -11.35 4.75
CA THR A 62 45.23 -12.01 3.48
C THR A 62 43.75 -12.26 3.33
N ALA A 63 43.17 -11.78 2.22
CA ALA A 63 41.80 -11.99 1.84
C ALA A 63 41.53 -13.48 1.55
N PRO A 64 40.46 -14.08 2.10
CA PRO A 64 39.96 -15.33 1.58
C PRO A 64 39.19 -15.06 0.28
N THR A 65 39.52 -15.77 -0.75
CA THR A 65 38.79 -15.85 -2.00
C THR A 65 37.36 -16.36 -1.73
N SER A 66 36.40 -15.46 -1.66
CA SER A 66 35.00 -15.81 -1.55
C SER A 66 34.42 -16.11 -2.92
N ASN A 67 34.25 -17.40 -3.18
CA ASN A 67 33.41 -17.89 -4.28
C ASN A 67 31.95 -17.69 -3.87
N SER A 68 31.42 -16.49 -4.01
CA SER A 68 30.02 -16.17 -3.75
C SER A 68 29.19 -16.38 -5.01
N ASN A 69 28.77 -17.62 -5.23
CA ASN A 69 27.59 -17.90 -6.04
C ASN A 69 26.35 -17.50 -5.24
N CYS A 70 26.11 -16.21 -5.05
CA CYS A 70 24.79 -15.71 -4.73
C CYS A 70 23.99 -15.80 -6.03
N GLY A 71 23.24 -16.90 -6.20
CA GLY A 71 22.23 -16.97 -7.22
C GLY A 71 21.31 -15.77 -7.00
N ALA A 72 21.28 -14.85 -7.98
CA ALA A 72 20.35 -13.76 -7.99
C ALA A 72 18.94 -14.37 -7.86
N ALA A 73 18.28 -14.18 -6.71
CA ALA A 73 16.87 -14.41 -6.62
C ALA A 73 16.25 -13.51 -7.68
N ALA A 74 15.60 -14.11 -8.67
CA ALA A 74 14.88 -13.36 -9.67
C ALA A 74 13.91 -12.43 -8.92
N PRO A 75 13.85 -11.14 -9.27
CA PRO A 75 12.87 -10.25 -8.68
C PRO A 75 11.49 -10.90 -8.86
N ALA A 76 10.72 -10.91 -7.79
CA ALA A 76 9.34 -11.42 -7.85
C ALA A 76 8.68 -10.77 -9.05
N THR A 77 8.32 -11.57 -10.04
CA THR A 77 7.67 -11.13 -11.26
C THR A 77 6.34 -10.52 -10.84
N LEU A 78 6.29 -9.21 -10.81
CA LEU A 78 5.02 -8.47 -10.80
C LEU A 78 4.21 -8.96 -12.00
N PRO A 79 2.87 -9.09 -11.91
CA PRO A 79 2.06 -9.53 -13.02
C PRO A 79 2.40 -8.69 -14.23
N SER A 80 2.78 -9.35 -15.33
CA SER A 80 3.23 -8.73 -16.58
C SER A 80 2.03 -8.21 -17.38
N SER A 81 1.30 -7.23 -16.81
CA SER A 81 0.46 -6.36 -17.62
C SER A 81 1.38 -5.34 -18.28
N PRO A 82 1.19 -5.03 -19.57
CA PRO A 82 1.97 -3.98 -20.22
C PRO A 82 1.69 -2.65 -19.50
N VAL A 83 2.68 -2.16 -18.77
CA VAL A 83 2.62 -0.94 -17.99
C VAL A 83 3.06 0.20 -18.89
N VAL A 84 2.22 1.22 -19.03
CA VAL A 84 2.66 2.50 -19.63
C VAL A 84 3.72 3.09 -18.71
N GLY A 85 4.73 3.79 -19.24
CA GLY A 85 5.95 4.20 -18.54
C GLY A 85 5.81 4.87 -17.16
N ASN A 86 4.57 5.18 -16.72
CA ASN A 86 4.25 5.79 -15.42
C ASN A 86 3.52 4.82 -14.46
N GLY A 87 3.57 3.52 -14.69
CA GLY A 87 2.94 2.51 -13.82
C GLY A 87 1.47 2.22 -14.09
N LEU A 88 0.77 3.02 -14.91
CA LEU A 88 -0.63 2.79 -15.24
C LEU A 88 -0.78 1.67 -16.28
N PRO A 89 -1.58 0.61 -16.00
CA PRO A 89 -1.89 -0.43 -17.00
C PRO A 89 -2.63 0.14 -18.21
N THR A 90 -2.33 -0.34 -19.42
CA THR A 90 -3.01 0.10 -20.65
C THR A 90 -4.49 -0.26 -20.68
N SER A 91 -4.90 -1.24 -19.89
CA SER A 91 -6.32 -1.67 -19.74
C SER A 91 -7.06 -0.92 -18.63
N TYR A 92 -6.37 0.00 -17.91
CA TYR A 92 -7.01 0.70 -16.81
C TYR A 92 -8.16 1.58 -17.30
N ALA A 93 -9.26 1.53 -16.58
CA ALA A 93 -10.37 2.47 -16.67
C ALA A 93 -10.78 2.88 -15.25
N VAL A 94 -11.26 4.11 -15.09
CA VAL A 94 -11.82 4.53 -13.80
C VAL A 94 -12.95 3.57 -13.42
N PRO A 95 -12.97 3.02 -12.19
CA PRO A 95 -13.98 2.07 -11.77
C PRO A 95 -15.40 2.59 -11.97
N ALA A 96 -16.28 1.71 -12.46
CA ALA A 96 -17.66 2.11 -12.81
C ALA A 96 -18.54 2.40 -11.58
N ASP A 97 -18.11 1.98 -10.41
CA ASP A 97 -18.74 2.23 -9.11
C ASP A 97 -18.23 3.52 -8.44
N ALA A 98 -17.23 4.18 -9.03
CA ALA A 98 -16.79 5.49 -8.56
C ALA A 98 -17.90 6.55 -8.74
N THR A 99 -18.09 7.36 -7.71
CA THR A 99 -18.99 8.53 -7.77
C THR A 99 -18.51 9.55 -8.81
N VAL A 100 -19.34 10.53 -9.11
CA VAL A 100 -18.94 11.62 -10.03
C VAL A 100 -17.75 12.42 -9.47
N ALA A 101 -17.72 12.67 -8.16
CA ALA A 101 -16.64 13.41 -7.51
C ALA A 101 -15.31 12.62 -7.55
N GLU A 102 -15.33 11.34 -7.21
CA GLU A 102 -14.17 10.44 -7.30
C GLU A 102 -13.67 10.33 -8.74
N THR A 103 -14.59 10.18 -9.71
CA THR A 103 -14.23 10.13 -11.13
C THR A 103 -13.52 11.42 -11.58
N VAL A 104 -13.99 12.59 -11.13
CA VAL A 104 -13.36 13.89 -11.45
C VAL A 104 -11.97 13.96 -10.81
N ALA A 105 -11.84 13.60 -9.53
CA ALA A 105 -10.55 13.62 -8.82
C ALA A 105 -9.54 12.68 -9.47
N ILE A 106 -9.93 11.42 -9.74
CA ILE A 106 -9.07 10.43 -10.38
C ILE A 106 -8.67 10.87 -11.80
N THR A 107 -9.62 11.36 -12.59
CA THR A 107 -9.34 11.81 -13.95
C THR A 107 -8.34 12.96 -13.95
N TYR A 108 -8.48 13.91 -13.01
CA TYR A 108 -7.50 14.99 -12.89
C TYR A 108 -6.13 14.46 -12.51
N ALA A 109 -6.04 13.57 -11.52
CA ALA A 109 -4.77 13.00 -11.07
C ALA A 109 -4.07 12.27 -12.23
N LEU A 110 -4.77 11.38 -12.92
CA LEU A 110 -4.24 10.65 -14.09
C LEU A 110 -3.69 11.56 -15.19
N ALA A 111 -4.27 12.74 -15.37
CA ALA A 111 -3.75 13.73 -16.31
C ALA A 111 -2.41 14.37 -15.87
N GLN A 112 -1.95 14.09 -14.63
CA GLN A 112 -0.68 14.58 -14.10
C GLN A 112 0.44 13.55 -14.21
N LEU A 113 0.16 12.33 -14.65
CA LEU A 113 1.16 11.27 -14.76
C LEU A 113 2.42 11.71 -15.53
N GLY A 114 3.58 11.36 -14.99
CA GLY A 114 4.89 11.72 -15.54
C GLY A 114 5.35 13.14 -15.25
N LYS A 115 4.56 13.97 -14.59
CA LYS A 115 5.02 15.29 -14.17
C LYS A 115 6.05 15.18 -13.06
N PRO A 116 7.03 16.10 -13.00
CA PRO A 116 8.05 16.05 -11.99
C PRO A 116 7.52 16.31 -10.57
N TYR A 117 8.22 15.76 -9.59
CA TYR A 117 8.02 16.10 -8.19
C TYR A 117 8.67 17.44 -7.86
N LEU A 118 7.97 18.25 -7.08
CA LEU A 118 8.51 19.47 -6.47
C LEU A 118 7.93 19.60 -5.07
N TRP A 119 8.77 19.70 -4.04
CA TRP A 119 8.30 19.95 -2.69
C TRP A 119 7.48 21.24 -2.61
N GLY A 120 6.30 21.21 -2.02
CA GLY A 120 5.35 22.31 -2.01
C GLY A 120 4.64 22.54 -3.36
N GLY A 121 4.80 21.61 -4.32
CA GLY A 121 4.20 21.74 -5.64
C GLY A 121 2.71 21.42 -5.66
N VAL A 122 1.93 22.33 -6.26
CA VAL A 122 0.48 22.22 -6.44
C VAL A 122 0.07 22.24 -7.93
N GLY A 123 1.03 22.00 -8.82
CA GLY A 123 0.83 22.07 -10.26
C GLY A 123 0.88 23.49 -10.84
N PRO A 124 0.59 23.66 -12.12
CA PRO A 124 0.24 22.62 -13.09
C PRO A 124 1.45 21.85 -13.64
N THR A 125 2.70 22.29 -13.36
CA THR A 125 3.93 21.73 -13.97
C THR A 125 4.60 20.68 -13.10
N ALA A 126 4.43 20.75 -11.78
CA ALA A 126 5.03 19.83 -10.83
C ALA A 126 4.15 19.74 -9.58
N PHE A 127 4.24 18.62 -8.87
CA PHE A 127 3.45 18.36 -7.66
C PHE A 127 4.33 17.77 -6.57
N ASP A 128 3.93 17.96 -5.29
CA ASP A 128 4.25 17.00 -4.24
C ASP A 128 3.03 16.09 -3.98
N CYS A 129 3.21 15.14 -3.06
CA CYS A 129 2.20 14.10 -2.81
C CYS A 129 0.86 14.67 -2.33
N SER A 130 0.88 15.56 -1.34
CA SER A 130 -0.32 16.19 -0.77
C SER A 130 -0.89 17.29 -1.67
N GLY A 131 -0.05 17.94 -2.47
CA GLY A 131 -0.50 18.91 -3.48
C GLY A 131 -1.24 18.23 -4.63
N LEU A 132 -0.80 17.05 -5.06
CA LEU A 132 -1.51 16.27 -6.07
C LEU A 132 -2.92 15.89 -5.59
N THR A 133 -3.05 15.31 -4.40
CA THR A 133 -4.33 14.91 -3.82
C THR A 133 -5.25 16.11 -3.57
N MET A 134 -4.70 17.20 -3.02
CA MET A 134 -5.42 18.45 -2.81
C MET A 134 -6.00 19.00 -4.13
N MET A 135 -5.19 19.05 -5.16
CA MET A 135 -5.63 19.59 -6.46
C MET A 135 -6.63 18.66 -7.16
N ALA A 136 -6.45 17.35 -7.04
CA ALA A 136 -7.37 16.37 -7.61
C ALA A 136 -8.78 16.52 -7.02
N TRP A 137 -8.87 16.49 -5.70
CA TRP A 137 -10.15 16.67 -5.00
C TRP A 137 -10.71 18.08 -5.12
N GLY A 138 -9.83 19.10 -5.24
CA GLY A 138 -10.24 20.47 -5.55
C GLY A 138 -11.02 20.59 -6.84
N GLN A 139 -10.71 19.78 -7.88
CA GLN A 139 -11.50 19.74 -9.13
C GLN A 139 -12.89 19.15 -8.90
N ALA A 140 -13.03 18.26 -7.93
CA ALA A 140 -14.32 17.68 -7.54
C ALA A 140 -15.11 18.55 -6.55
N GLY A 141 -14.56 19.71 -6.18
CA GLY A 141 -15.20 20.65 -5.25
C GLY A 141 -14.94 20.34 -3.77
N VAL A 142 -14.06 19.38 -3.46
CA VAL A 142 -13.64 19.06 -2.08
C VAL A 142 -12.33 19.78 -1.78
N THR A 143 -12.30 20.53 -0.67
CA THR A 143 -11.11 21.26 -0.24
C THR A 143 -10.32 20.41 0.74
N LEU A 144 -9.06 20.12 0.41
CA LEU A 144 -8.11 19.46 1.29
C LEU A 144 -6.96 20.43 1.66
N LEU A 145 -6.37 20.25 2.83
CA LEU A 145 -5.19 21.00 3.23
C LEU A 145 -3.93 20.45 2.54
N HIS A 146 -2.98 21.32 2.25
CA HIS A 146 -1.73 20.96 1.57
C HIS A 146 -0.67 20.46 2.58
N TYR A 147 -1.00 19.40 3.31
CA TYR A 147 -0.08 18.73 4.23
C TYR A 147 -0.60 17.35 4.61
N THR A 148 0.26 16.33 4.53
CA THR A 148 -0.11 14.94 4.85
C THR A 148 -0.59 14.76 6.29
N GLY A 149 0.02 15.48 7.23
CA GLY A 149 -0.38 15.48 8.66
C GLY A 149 -1.77 16.08 8.91
N ASP A 150 -2.27 16.91 8.02
CA ASP A 150 -3.65 17.41 8.06
C ASP A 150 -4.57 16.45 7.32
N GLN A 151 -4.19 15.99 6.13
CA GLN A 151 -4.99 15.08 5.31
C GLN A 151 -5.31 13.75 6.02
N ILE A 152 -4.45 13.29 6.93
CA ILE A 152 -4.75 12.11 7.76
C ILE A 152 -5.94 12.33 8.70
N ASN A 153 -6.36 13.56 8.93
CA ASN A 153 -7.47 13.92 9.81
C ASN A 153 -8.71 14.38 9.03
N GLU A 154 -8.62 14.50 7.72
CA GLU A 154 -9.75 14.91 6.88
C GLU A 154 -10.64 13.72 6.50
N GLY A 155 -11.89 13.99 6.19
CA GLY A 155 -12.87 12.96 5.80
C GLY A 155 -13.16 11.93 6.89
N THR A 156 -13.60 10.75 6.48
CA THR A 156 -13.91 9.62 7.36
C THR A 156 -12.84 8.54 7.31
N PRO A 157 -12.45 7.93 8.45
CA PRO A 157 -11.47 6.86 8.43
C PRO A 157 -12.04 5.60 7.79
N VAL A 158 -11.26 4.97 6.91
CA VAL A 158 -11.55 3.66 6.33
C VAL A 158 -10.77 2.60 7.13
N SER A 159 -11.50 1.66 7.74
CA SER A 159 -10.94 0.75 8.74
C SER A 159 -10.21 -0.46 8.14
N SER A 160 -10.48 -0.78 6.89
CA SER A 160 -9.99 -2.00 6.23
C SER A 160 -9.75 -1.76 4.74
N TYR A 161 -8.75 -2.46 4.17
CA TYR A 161 -8.57 -2.47 2.72
C TYR A 161 -9.80 -2.99 1.95
N ALA A 162 -10.60 -3.85 2.57
CA ALA A 162 -11.82 -4.36 1.94
C ALA A 162 -12.90 -3.27 1.75
N ASP A 163 -12.79 -2.17 2.49
CA ASP A 163 -13.73 -1.06 2.47
C ASP A 163 -13.20 0.15 1.68
N ILE A 164 -12.00 0.01 1.05
CA ILE A 164 -11.38 1.10 0.29
C ILE A 164 -12.17 1.37 -1.00
N SER A 165 -12.41 2.62 -1.27
CA SER A 165 -13.12 3.10 -2.45
C SER A 165 -12.22 3.91 -3.37
N PRO A 166 -12.49 3.95 -4.69
CA PRO A 166 -11.81 4.87 -5.59
C PRO A 166 -11.87 6.31 -5.06
N GLY A 167 -10.76 7.03 -5.14
CA GLY A 167 -10.67 8.39 -4.59
C GLY A 167 -10.17 8.48 -3.14
N ASP A 168 -10.12 7.39 -2.40
CA ASP A 168 -9.62 7.40 -1.03
C ASP A 168 -8.15 7.84 -0.97
N LEU A 169 -7.81 8.57 0.08
CA LEU A 169 -6.43 8.92 0.40
C LEU A 169 -5.78 7.77 1.17
N VAL A 170 -4.66 7.28 0.66
CA VAL A 170 -3.82 6.29 1.33
C VAL A 170 -2.60 7.00 1.89
N LEU A 171 -2.43 6.99 3.20
CA LEU A 171 -1.34 7.68 3.88
C LEU A 171 -0.36 6.68 4.47
N VAL A 172 0.93 6.94 4.25
CA VAL A 172 2.04 6.08 4.68
C VAL A 172 3.14 6.92 5.32
N PRO A 173 4.06 6.30 6.10
CA PRO A 173 5.21 7.02 6.68
C PRO A 173 6.03 7.79 5.65
N GLY A 174 6.25 7.22 4.46
CA GLY A 174 7.19 7.79 3.50
C GLY A 174 8.63 7.72 4.01
N SER A 175 9.50 8.60 3.46
CA SER A 175 10.93 8.66 3.83
C SER A 175 11.20 9.43 5.13
N ASP A 176 10.32 10.34 5.50
CA ASP A 176 10.52 11.35 6.55
C ASP A 176 9.38 11.42 7.57
N GLY A 177 8.39 10.52 7.47
CA GLY A 177 7.31 10.39 8.43
C GLY A 177 7.37 9.12 9.27
N THR A 178 6.31 8.90 10.02
CA THR A 178 6.06 7.71 10.84
C THR A 178 4.63 7.22 10.63
N VAL A 179 4.29 6.02 11.11
CA VAL A 179 2.89 5.54 11.07
C VAL A 179 1.93 6.52 11.76
N ALA A 180 2.36 7.16 12.85
CA ALA A 180 1.53 8.13 13.58
C ALA A 180 1.48 9.51 12.89
N ASN A 181 2.52 9.85 12.14
CA ASN A 181 2.65 11.13 11.43
C ASN A 181 3.10 10.85 10.00
N PRO A 182 2.18 10.64 9.06
CA PRO A 182 2.53 10.29 7.69
C PRO A 182 3.31 11.40 7.00
N GLY A 183 4.35 11.01 6.27
CA GLY A 183 5.12 11.89 5.40
C GLY A 183 4.74 11.76 3.93
N HIS A 184 3.88 10.79 3.57
CA HIS A 184 3.50 10.59 2.18
C HIS A 184 2.03 10.18 2.03
N VAL A 185 1.44 10.54 0.88
CA VAL A 185 0.04 10.26 0.54
C VAL A 185 -0.09 9.94 -0.93
N GLY A 186 -1.02 9.06 -1.25
CA GLY A 186 -1.46 8.76 -2.62
C GLY A 186 -2.97 8.70 -2.72
N LEU A 187 -3.45 8.81 -3.93
CA LEU A 187 -4.86 8.66 -4.30
C LEU A 187 -5.10 7.21 -4.75
N TYR A 188 -6.00 6.49 -4.07
CA TYR A 188 -6.42 5.17 -4.53
C TYR A 188 -7.30 5.33 -5.76
N ILE A 189 -6.88 4.77 -6.89
CA ILE A 189 -7.60 4.92 -8.16
C ILE A 189 -8.43 3.69 -8.53
N GLY A 190 -8.58 2.72 -7.61
CA GLY A 190 -9.23 1.44 -7.87
C GLY A 190 -8.26 0.36 -8.35
N ASP A 191 -8.76 -0.85 -8.56
CA ASP A 191 -8.00 -2.01 -9.10
C ASP A 191 -6.69 -2.33 -8.34
N GLY A 192 -6.62 -1.98 -7.05
CA GLY A 192 -5.42 -2.17 -6.24
C GLY A 192 -4.27 -1.22 -6.61
N LEU A 193 -4.57 -0.06 -7.18
CA LEU A 193 -3.60 0.92 -7.66
C LEU A 193 -3.68 2.23 -6.87
N VAL A 194 -2.52 2.83 -6.63
CA VAL A 194 -2.38 4.14 -5.98
C VAL A 194 -1.55 5.04 -6.87
N GLU A 195 -2.03 6.25 -7.13
CA GLU A 195 -1.28 7.31 -7.80
C GLU A 195 -0.71 8.29 -6.80
N SER A 196 0.55 8.66 -6.96
CA SER A 196 1.19 9.67 -6.10
C SER A 196 2.32 10.40 -6.81
N ALA A 197 2.64 11.61 -6.36
CA ALA A 197 3.91 12.27 -6.66
C ALA A 197 4.94 11.76 -5.65
N VAL A 198 5.81 10.83 -6.09
CA VAL A 198 6.67 10.03 -5.21
C VAL A 198 7.88 10.82 -4.72
N ASP A 199 8.75 11.22 -5.63
CA ASP A 199 9.98 11.96 -5.35
C ASP A 199 10.55 12.57 -6.65
N VAL A 200 11.71 13.24 -6.55
CA VAL A 200 12.36 13.90 -7.68
C VAL A 200 12.87 12.93 -8.77
N GLN A 201 13.02 11.65 -8.45
CA GLN A 201 13.46 10.62 -9.40
C GLN A 201 12.29 10.10 -10.23
N TYR A 202 11.13 9.92 -9.63
CA TYR A 202 9.99 9.25 -10.24
C TYR A 202 8.89 10.22 -10.70
N GLY A 203 8.70 11.34 -9.99
CA GLY A 203 7.58 12.24 -10.25
C GLY A 203 6.23 11.61 -9.92
N VAL A 204 5.21 11.93 -10.72
CA VAL A 204 3.85 11.39 -10.57
C VAL A 204 3.75 10.05 -11.29
N ILE A 205 3.50 8.98 -10.53
CA ILE A 205 3.38 7.62 -11.04
C ILE A 205 2.24 6.85 -10.37
N VAL A 206 1.87 5.71 -10.97
CA VAL A 206 0.96 4.72 -10.38
C VAL A 206 1.76 3.52 -9.88
N GLN A 207 1.40 3.04 -8.69
CA GLN A 207 2.02 1.89 -8.03
C GLN A 207 0.94 0.93 -7.51
N PRO A 208 1.22 -0.39 -7.40
CA PRO A 208 0.34 -1.30 -6.68
C PRO A 208 0.15 -0.85 -5.22
N TYR A 209 -1.06 -0.90 -4.71
CA TYR A 209 -1.37 -0.59 -3.30
C TYR A 209 -0.47 -1.37 -2.34
N SER A 210 -0.28 -2.67 -2.60
CA SER A 210 0.57 -3.53 -1.75
C SER A 210 2.02 -3.05 -1.67
N TYR A 211 2.55 -2.48 -2.76
CA TYR A 211 3.87 -1.87 -2.77
C TYR A 211 3.87 -0.52 -2.03
N PHE A 212 2.86 0.31 -2.28
CA PHE A 212 2.72 1.63 -1.67
C PHE A 212 2.72 1.57 -0.14
N VAL A 213 2.00 0.59 0.45
CA VAL A 213 1.90 0.42 1.91
C VAL A 213 2.97 -0.51 2.50
N SER A 214 3.94 -0.98 1.73
CA SER A 214 4.94 -1.97 2.18
C SER A 214 5.83 -1.47 3.33
N GLY A 215 6.02 -0.15 3.44
CA GLY A 215 6.73 0.51 4.54
C GLY A 215 5.85 0.79 5.78
N GLY A 216 4.59 0.40 5.76
CA GLY A 216 3.60 0.64 6.80
C GLY A 216 2.44 1.50 6.29
N LEU A 217 1.28 1.33 6.90
CA LEU A 217 0.07 2.12 6.63
C LEU A 217 -0.19 3.05 7.82
N SER A 218 -0.30 4.35 7.56
CA SER A 218 -0.69 5.35 8.57
C SER A 218 -2.21 5.46 8.67
N GLY A 219 -2.90 5.40 7.56
CA GLY A 219 -4.36 5.41 7.51
C GLY A 219 -4.90 5.54 6.09
N ILE A 220 -6.21 5.32 5.98
CA ILE A 220 -6.97 5.54 4.76
C ILE A 220 -8.10 6.50 5.09
N ARG A 221 -8.38 7.46 4.19
CA ARG A 221 -9.41 8.47 4.37
C ARG A 221 -10.33 8.55 3.17
N HIS A 222 -11.61 8.44 3.44
CA HIS A 222 -12.65 8.74 2.47
C HIS A 222 -13.05 10.22 2.60
N VAL A 223 -12.90 11.01 1.52
CA VAL A 223 -13.01 12.48 1.55
C VAL A 223 -14.08 13.04 0.60
N GLY A 224 -14.79 12.19 -0.14
CA GLY A 224 -15.81 12.56 -1.10
C GLY A 224 -17.21 12.07 -0.80
#